data_328211ae3c31e14c026e63ed1a62bea0
#
_entry.id   328211ae3c31e14c026e63ed1a62bea0
#
_cell.length_a   1.000
_cell.length_b   1.000
_cell.length_c   1.000
_cell.angle_alpha   90.00
_cell.angle_beta   90.00
_cell.angle_gamma   90.00
#
_symmetry.space_group_name_H-M   'P 1'
#
loop_
_entity.id
_entity.type
_entity.pdbx_description
1 polymer ?
#
loop_
_entity_poly.entity_id
_entity_poly.type
_entity_poly.pdbx_seq_one_letter_code
_entity_poly.pdbx_strand_id
1 'polypeptide(L)'
;MNALKHLLLAITGCGLMSFAGGVLAQETPAAAPAGVKLVEAKAVQDLQARGALIVDTRKAGEFAEGTIKGAISVPYDPEKSAKDVSFDASQDKFDMSKLADKNKDIVVFCNSGTCWKSYKAAITLAKNGYKNLHWYRNGFPDWKARKLPTE
;
A
#
# COMPACT_ATOMS: atom_id res chain seq x y z
N MET A 1 50.66 -51.01 36.20
CA MET A 1 50.19 -51.76 35.01
C MET A 1 48.70 -51.56 34.94
N ASN A 2 48.19 -51.29 33.77
CA ASN A 2 46.78 -51.09 33.34
C ASN A 2 46.10 -49.77 33.69
N ALA A 3 46.33 -48.90 32.78
CA ALA A 3 45.53 -47.68 32.63
C ALA A 3 44.12 -48.00 32.06
N LEU A 4 43.08 -47.60 32.77
CA LEU A 4 41.71 -47.70 32.30
C LEU A 4 41.28 -46.30 31.71
N LYS A 5 41.18 -46.29 30.38
CA LYS A 5 40.76 -45.09 29.66
C LYS A 5 39.23 -44.93 29.78
N HIS A 6 38.79 -43.88 30.44
CA HIS A 6 37.39 -43.45 30.40
C HIS A 6 37.13 -42.61 29.14
N LEU A 7 36.33 -43.17 28.25
CA LEU A 7 35.85 -42.48 27.04
C LEU A 7 34.61 -41.66 27.43
N LEU A 8 34.76 -40.34 27.47
CA LEU A 8 33.67 -39.41 27.64
C LEU A 8 33.00 -39.17 26.29
N LEU A 9 31.78 -39.67 26.17
CA LEU A 9 30.92 -39.43 25.00
C LEU A 9 30.24 -38.05 25.14
N ALA A 10 30.71 -37.07 24.41
CA ALA A 10 30.08 -35.76 24.32
C ALA A 10 28.88 -35.87 23.39
N ILE A 11 27.67 -35.76 23.93
CA ILE A 11 26.43 -35.64 23.16
C ILE A 11 26.28 -34.18 22.76
N THR A 12 26.60 -33.87 21.52
CA THR A 12 26.36 -32.55 20.93
C THR A 12 24.89 -32.47 20.57
N GLY A 13 24.11 -31.84 21.43
CA GLY A 13 22.73 -31.52 21.14
C GLY A 13 22.64 -30.42 20.06
N CYS A 14 22.33 -30.83 18.85
CA CYS A 14 22.00 -29.90 17.76
C CYS A 14 20.59 -29.34 18.00
N GLY A 15 20.52 -28.19 18.66
CA GLY A 15 19.29 -27.45 18.81
C GLY A 15 18.84 -26.89 17.46
N LEU A 16 17.82 -27.50 16.88
CA LEU A 16 17.08 -26.92 15.74
C LEU A 16 16.38 -25.64 16.22
N MET A 17 17.01 -24.48 16.00
CA MET A 17 16.33 -23.22 16.10
C MET A 17 15.39 -23.11 14.90
N SER A 18 14.11 -23.41 15.11
CA SER A 18 13.05 -23.06 14.18
C SER A 18 12.91 -21.54 14.15
N PHE A 19 13.53 -20.93 13.15
CA PHE A 19 13.17 -19.55 12.79
C PHE A 19 11.74 -19.58 12.23
N ALA A 20 10.77 -19.22 13.06
CA ALA A 20 9.46 -18.83 12.58
C ALA A 20 9.66 -17.53 11.76
N GLY A 21 9.94 -17.68 10.47
CA GLY A 21 9.98 -16.58 9.54
C GLY A 21 8.58 -15.98 9.45
N GLY A 22 8.32 -14.92 10.23
CA GLY A 22 7.14 -14.10 10.02
C GLY A 22 7.21 -13.54 8.60
N VAL A 23 6.22 -13.85 7.77
CA VAL A 23 6.07 -13.23 6.46
C VAL A 23 5.77 -11.76 6.70
N LEU A 24 6.79 -10.91 6.63
CA LEU A 24 6.60 -9.47 6.67
C LEU A 24 5.80 -9.08 5.41
N ALA A 25 4.76 -8.25 5.59
CA ALA A 25 4.01 -7.72 4.46
C ALA A 25 4.98 -6.96 3.54
N GLN A 26 4.96 -7.31 2.24
CA GLN A 26 5.84 -6.68 1.26
C GLN A 26 5.47 -5.21 1.09
N GLU A 27 6.42 -4.32 1.34
CA GLU A 27 6.23 -2.90 1.14
C GLU A 27 6.18 -2.51 -0.33
N THR A 28 5.37 -1.50 -0.63
CA THR A 28 5.41 -0.82 -1.93
C THR A 28 6.75 -0.07 -2.07
N PRO A 29 7.21 0.20 -3.30
CA PRO A 29 8.39 1.03 -3.52
C PRO A 29 8.30 2.36 -2.75
N ALA A 30 9.45 2.86 -2.30
CA ALA A 30 9.51 4.19 -1.64
C ALA A 30 9.23 5.32 -2.64
N ALA A 31 9.59 5.13 -3.91
CA ALA A 31 9.32 6.09 -4.98
C ALA A 31 7.95 5.82 -5.63
N ALA A 32 7.29 6.90 -6.06
CA ALA A 32 6.07 6.80 -6.84
C ALA A 32 6.32 6.16 -8.22
N PRO A 33 5.28 5.54 -8.82
CA PRO A 33 5.36 5.05 -10.20
C PRO A 33 5.65 6.17 -11.20
N ALA A 34 6.15 5.80 -12.39
CA ALA A 34 6.36 6.76 -13.47
C ALA A 34 5.07 7.52 -13.81
N GLY A 35 5.17 8.83 -13.94
CA GLY A 35 4.03 9.73 -14.22
C GLY A 35 3.16 10.05 -13.01
N VAL A 36 3.54 9.62 -11.81
CA VAL A 36 2.83 9.88 -10.55
C VAL A 36 3.74 10.63 -9.58
N LYS A 37 3.21 11.61 -8.87
CA LYS A 37 3.95 12.37 -7.84
C LYS A 37 3.69 11.77 -6.47
N LEU A 38 4.76 11.49 -5.71
CA LEU A 38 4.64 11.15 -4.29
C LEU A 38 4.29 12.43 -3.52
N VAL A 39 3.29 12.34 -2.64
CA VAL A 39 2.82 13.49 -1.84
C VAL A 39 2.64 13.14 -0.38
N GLU A 40 2.88 14.12 0.47
CA GLU A 40 2.64 14.06 1.91
C GLU A 40 1.30 14.74 2.27
N ALA A 41 0.83 14.53 3.50
CA ALA A 41 -0.48 15.00 3.96
C ALA A 41 -0.75 16.50 3.69
N LYS A 42 0.24 17.38 3.88
CA LYS A 42 0.09 18.81 3.60
C LYS A 42 -0.21 19.08 2.12
N ALA A 43 0.51 18.39 1.23
CA ALA A 43 0.26 18.53 -0.21
C ALA A 43 -1.11 17.98 -0.62
N VAL A 44 -1.60 16.92 0.05
CA VAL A 44 -2.97 16.42 -0.16
C VAL A 44 -4.00 17.48 0.21
N GLN A 45 -3.84 18.16 1.35
CA GLN A 45 -4.72 19.26 1.76
C GLN A 45 -4.72 20.40 0.73
N ASP A 46 -3.55 20.80 0.26
CA ASP A 46 -3.41 21.87 -0.73
C ASP A 46 -4.02 21.49 -2.08
N LEU A 47 -3.85 20.24 -2.52
CA LEU A 47 -4.48 19.71 -3.72
C LEU A 47 -6.00 19.69 -3.58
N GLN A 48 -6.50 19.22 -2.45
CA GLN A 48 -7.95 19.19 -2.17
C GLN A 48 -8.56 20.59 -2.17
N ALA A 49 -7.88 21.57 -1.57
CA ALA A 49 -8.34 22.97 -1.58
C ALA A 49 -8.42 23.58 -2.99
N ARG A 50 -7.64 23.04 -3.95
CA ARG A 50 -7.69 23.41 -5.37
C ARG A 50 -8.65 22.55 -6.19
N GLY A 51 -9.42 21.67 -5.55
CA GLY A 51 -10.45 20.86 -6.20
C GLY A 51 -9.97 19.52 -6.73
N ALA A 52 -8.81 19.01 -6.31
CA ALA A 52 -8.38 17.66 -6.63
C ALA A 52 -9.38 16.61 -6.10
N LEU A 53 -9.53 15.51 -6.82
CA LEU A 53 -10.26 14.34 -6.32
C LEU A 53 -9.36 13.55 -5.37
N ILE A 54 -9.87 13.30 -4.17
CA ILE A 54 -9.22 12.44 -3.19
C ILE A 54 -9.88 11.07 -3.27
N VAL A 55 -9.11 10.05 -3.64
CA VAL A 55 -9.62 8.73 -3.99
C VAL A 55 -9.15 7.69 -2.99
N ASP A 56 -10.09 7.14 -2.25
CA ASP A 56 -9.86 6.02 -1.34
C ASP A 56 -9.95 4.71 -2.10
N THR A 57 -8.83 3.98 -2.18
CA THR A 57 -8.74 2.70 -2.89
C THR A 57 -8.91 1.48 -1.97
N ARG A 58 -9.20 1.71 -0.68
CA ARG A 58 -9.47 0.65 0.30
C ARG A 58 -10.78 -0.07 -0.04
N LYS A 59 -11.06 -1.16 0.66
CA LYS A 59 -12.36 -1.83 0.54
C LYS A 59 -13.50 -0.92 0.96
N ALA A 60 -14.68 -1.12 0.38
CA ALA A 60 -15.86 -0.31 0.66
C ALA A 60 -16.24 -0.29 2.17
N GLY A 61 -16.05 -1.40 2.88
CA GLY A 61 -16.27 -1.46 4.33
C GLY A 61 -15.34 -0.54 5.11
N GLU A 62 -14.05 -0.50 4.75
CA GLU A 62 -13.06 0.38 5.38
C GLU A 62 -13.36 1.86 5.13
N PHE A 63 -13.83 2.18 3.92
CA PHE A 63 -14.30 3.54 3.59
C PHE A 63 -15.50 3.93 4.47
N ALA A 64 -16.46 3.03 4.65
CA ALA A 64 -17.66 3.27 5.47
C ALA A 64 -17.35 3.44 6.97
N GLU A 65 -16.26 2.86 7.46
CA GLU A 65 -15.77 3.04 8.83
C GLU A 65 -15.08 4.39 9.04
N GLY A 66 -14.74 5.09 7.97
CA GLY A 66 -14.12 6.41 8.00
C GLY A 66 -13.09 6.60 6.88
N THR A 67 -12.99 7.84 6.39
CA THR A 67 -12.08 8.22 5.32
C THR A 67 -11.57 9.66 5.49
N ILE A 68 -10.71 10.11 4.58
CA ILE A 68 -10.35 11.53 4.46
C ILE A 68 -11.60 12.30 4.06
N LYS A 69 -11.92 13.37 4.79
CA LYS A 69 -13.09 14.19 4.50
C LYS A 69 -13.10 14.66 3.04
N GLY A 70 -14.22 14.43 2.34
CA GLY A 70 -14.38 14.75 0.91
C GLY A 70 -13.75 13.73 -0.04
N ALA A 71 -13.27 12.60 0.44
CA ALA A 71 -12.79 11.53 -0.42
C ALA A 71 -13.94 10.76 -1.06
N ILE A 72 -13.71 10.22 -2.25
CA ILE A 72 -14.63 9.30 -2.90
C ILE A 72 -14.10 7.86 -2.84
N SER A 73 -15.03 6.91 -2.70
CA SER A 73 -14.69 5.49 -2.71
C SER A 73 -14.57 4.97 -4.14
N VAL A 74 -13.37 4.52 -4.50
CA VAL A 74 -13.09 3.78 -5.73
C VAL A 74 -12.20 2.59 -5.37
N PRO A 75 -12.78 1.51 -4.83
CA PRO A 75 -12.02 0.37 -4.35
C PRO A 75 -11.17 -0.29 -5.43
N TYR A 76 -9.91 -0.57 -5.13
CA TYR A 76 -9.09 -1.50 -5.90
C TYR A 76 -9.32 -2.92 -5.34
N ASP A 77 -10.46 -3.52 -5.71
CA ASP A 77 -10.95 -4.75 -5.10
C ASP A 77 -11.90 -5.52 -6.04
N PRO A 78 -11.71 -6.83 -6.21
CA PRO A 78 -10.68 -7.68 -5.65
C PRO A 78 -9.28 -7.41 -6.21
N GLU A 79 -8.27 -7.47 -5.34
CA GLU A 79 -6.85 -7.45 -5.67
C GLU A 79 -6.34 -8.88 -5.70
N LYS A 80 -6.19 -9.47 -6.88
CA LYS A 80 -5.77 -10.87 -7.08
C LYS A 80 -4.35 -11.00 -7.63
N SER A 81 -3.86 -9.94 -8.28
CA SER A 81 -2.51 -9.91 -8.84
C SER A 81 -1.43 -9.87 -7.74
N ALA A 82 -0.20 -10.22 -8.11
CA ALA A 82 0.94 -10.19 -7.21
C ALA A 82 1.16 -8.80 -6.61
N LYS A 83 1.69 -8.76 -5.39
CA LYS A 83 2.07 -7.51 -4.72
C LYS A 83 3.50 -7.15 -5.10
N ASP A 84 3.72 -6.85 -6.35
CA ASP A 84 5.00 -6.41 -6.91
C ASP A 84 4.79 -5.39 -8.04
N VAL A 85 5.88 -4.81 -8.54
CA VAL A 85 5.84 -3.75 -9.56
C VAL A 85 5.45 -4.27 -10.95
N SER A 86 5.53 -5.58 -11.18
CA SER A 86 5.20 -6.26 -12.44
C SER A 86 3.80 -6.89 -12.42
N PHE A 87 2.94 -6.47 -11.48
CA PHE A 87 1.60 -7.02 -11.33
C PHE A 87 0.77 -7.00 -12.62
N ASP A 88 -0.05 -8.01 -12.81
CA ASP A 88 -1.00 -8.12 -13.91
C ASP A 88 -2.34 -7.49 -13.52
N ALA A 89 -2.57 -6.25 -13.94
CA ALA A 89 -3.79 -5.51 -13.64
C ALA A 89 -5.08 -6.17 -14.17
N SER A 90 -4.99 -7.09 -15.13
CA SER A 90 -6.16 -7.80 -15.67
C SER A 90 -6.79 -8.77 -14.67
N GLN A 91 -6.03 -9.15 -13.64
CA GLN A 91 -6.50 -10.01 -12.54
C GLN A 91 -7.26 -9.24 -11.46
N ASP A 92 -7.16 -7.92 -11.47
CA ASP A 92 -7.71 -7.04 -10.46
C ASP A 92 -8.97 -6.32 -10.98
N LYS A 93 -9.76 -5.76 -10.06
CA LYS A 93 -10.88 -4.90 -10.41
C LYS A 93 -10.66 -3.50 -9.86
N PHE A 94 -10.70 -2.52 -10.76
CA PHE A 94 -10.66 -1.10 -10.44
C PHE A 94 -11.61 -0.33 -11.35
N ASP A 95 -12.73 0.11 -10.81
CA ASP A 95 -13.78 0.81 -11.58
C ASP A 95 -13.48 2.32 -11.66
N MET A 96 -12.95 2.75 -12.78
CA MET A 96 -12.61 4.15 -13.04
C MET A 96 -13.79 5.00 -13.52
N SER A 97 -15.03 4.48 -13.57
CA SER A 97 -16.19 5.20 -14.09
C SER A 97 -16.49 6.52 -13.34
N LYS A 98 -16.12 6.56 -12.05
CA LYS A 98 -16.24 7.78 -11.21
C LYS A 98 -15.14 8.81 -11.47
N LEU A 99 -14.14 8.50 -12.29
CA LEU A 99 -12.96 9.32 -12.58
C LEU A 99 -12.97 9.79 -14.03
N ALA A 100 -14.06 10.42 -14.47
CA ALA A 100 -14.29 10.74 -15.89
C ALA A 100 -13.31 11.77 -16.47
N ASP A 101 -12.85 12.74 -15.67
CA ASP A 101 -11.92 13.77 -16.11
C ASP A 101 -10.46 13.37 -15.93
N LYS A 102 -9.81 13.00 -17.03
CA LYS A 102 -8.40 12.58 -17.03
C LYS A 102 -7.38 13.71 -16.85
N ASN A 103 -7.82 14.95 -16.91
CA ASN A 103 -6.97 16.13 -16.69
C ASN A 103 -7.06 16.67 -15.26
N LYS A 104 -7.99 16.17 -14.47
CA LYS A 104 -8.14 16.57 -13.06
C LYS A 104 -7.00 16.05 -12.20
N ASP A 105 -6.60 16.83 -11.20
CA ASP A 105 -5.70 16.34 -10.17
C ASP A 105 -6.39 15.22 -9.37
N ILE A 106 -5.75 14.08 -9.26
CA ILE A 106 -6.26 12.92 -8.52
C ILE A 106 -5.20 12.47 -7.52
N VAL A 107 -5.59 12.39 -6.26
CA VAL A 107 -4.78 11.81 -5.18
C VAL A 107 -5.34 10.44 -4.86
N VAL A 108 -4.54 9.39 -4.99
CA VAL A 108 -4.92 8.04 -4.56
C VAL A 108 -4.24 7.69 -3.25
N PHE A 109 -4.97 7.04 -2.34
CA PHE A 109 -4.43 6.58 -1.07
C PHE A 109 -5.04 5.24 -0.64
N CYS A 110 -4.41 4.61 0.34
CA CYS A 110 -4.81 3.37 0.98
C CYS A 110 -4.48 3.41 2.48
N ASN A 111 -4.12 2.28 3.09
CA ASN A 111 -3.83 2.20 4.53
C ASN A 111 -2.39 2.57 4.89
N SER A 112 -1.40 2.28 4.05
CA SER A 112 0.02 2.57 4.34
C SER A 112 0.93 2.14 3.20
N GLY A 113 2.25 2.25 3.40
CA GLY A 113 3.26 1.74 2.47
C GLY A 113 3.25 0.22 2.22
N THR A 114 2.54 -0.56 3.01
CA THR A 114 2.34 -2.01 2.78
C THR A 114 1.07 -2.32 2.00
N CYS A 115 0.24 -1.32 1.71
CA CYS A 115 -0.99 -1.48 0.93
C CYS A 115 -0.73 -1.23 -0.56
N TRP A 116 -0.77 -2.26 -1.37
CA TRP A 116 -0.50 -2.18 -2.81
C TRP A 116 -1.65 -1.58 -3.64
N LYS A 117 -2.86 -1.51 -3.10
CA LYS A 117 -4.06 -1.05 -3.81
C LYS A 117 -3.89 0.34 -4.42
N SER A 118 -3.43 1.33 -3.65
CA SER A 118 -3.22 2.68 -4.17
C SER A 118 -2.04 2.80 -5.13
N TYR A 119 -0.97 2.01 -4.92
CA TYR A 119 0.15 1.94 -5.85
C TYR A 119 -0.28 1.39 -7.22
N LYS A 120 -1.02 0.28 -7.21
CA LYS A 120 -1.58 -0.33 -8.43
C LYS A 120 -2.61 0.56 -9.11
N ALA A 121 -3.48 1.22 -8.33
CA ALA A 121 -4.43 2.19 -8.85
C ALA A 121 -3.72 3.35 -9.57
N ALA A 122 -2.66 3.90 -8.99
CA ALA A 122 -1.86 4.96 -9.61
C ALA A 122 -1.27 4.52 -10.96
N ILE A 123 -0.69 3.32 -11.03
CA ILE A 123 -0.16 2.76 -12.29
C ILE A 123 -1.28 2.55 -13.31
N THR A 124 -2.41 2.00 -12.88
CA THR A 124 -3.55 1.75 -13.76
C THR A 124 -4.09 3.05 -14.33
N LEU A 125 -4.24 4.09 -13.53
CA LEU A 125 -4.65 5.41 -13.99
C LEU A 125 -3.64 6.01 -14.99
N ALA A 126 -2.34 5.96 -14.69
CA ALA A 126 -1.29 6.46 -15.58
C ALA A 126 -1.33 5.78 -16.95
N LYS A 127 -1.46 4.44 -16.97
CA LYS A 127 -1.61 3.65 -18.21
C LYS A 127 -2.87 3.99 -19.01
N ASN A 128 -3.91 4.48 -18.33
CA ASN A 128 -5.18 4.87 -18.97
C ASN A 128 -5.24 6.37 -19.32
N GLY A 129 -4.10 7.07 -19.28
CA GLY A 129 -3.97 8.44 -19.80
C GLY A 129 -4.37 9.55 -18.83
N TYR A 130 -4.50 9.25 -17.54
CA TYR A 130 -4.66 10.28 -16.51
C TYR A 130 -3.33 11.01 -16.31
N LYS A 131 -3.34 12.35 -16.27
CA LYS A 131 -2.13 13.16 -16.41
C LYS A 131 -1.61 13.73 -15.09
N ASN A 132 -2.50 14.03 -14.15
CA ASN A 132 -2.18 14.75 -12.92
C ASN A 132 -2.39 13.84 -11.71
N LEU A 133 -1.51 12.84 -11.57
CA LEU A 133 -1.63 11.81 -10.56
C LEU A 133 -0.70 12.05 -9.38
N HIS A 134 -1.24 11.85 -8.19
CA HIS A 134 -0.56 11.98 -6.92
C HIS A 134 -0.81 10.74 -6.07
N TRP A 135 0.23 10.25 -5.42
CA TRP A 135 0.14 9.09 -4.54
C TRP A 135 0.48 9.46 -3.10
N TYR A 136 -0.50 9.35 -2.21
CA TYR A 136 -0.31 9.52 -0.78
C TYR A 136 -0.01 8.16 -0.14
N ARG A 137 1.29 7.77 -0.18
CA ARG A 137 1.78 6.46 0.25
C ARG A 137 1.50 6.16 1.72
N ASN A 138 1.65 7.17 2.60
CA ASN A 138 1.43 7.01 4.04
C ASN A 138 -0.04 6.75 4.38
N GLY A 139 -0.97 7.18 3.54
CA GLY A 139 -2.37 6.80 3.57
C GLY A 139 -3.17 7.26 4.78
N PHE A 140 -4.33 6.64 4.96
CA PHE A 140 -5.29 7.05 5.97
C PHE A 140 -4.81 6.98 7.43
N PRO A 141 -3.99 5.99 7.86
CA PRO A 141 -3.45 5.99 9.22
C PRO A 141 -2.58 7.22 9.55
N ASP A 142 -1.74 7.68 8.61
CA ASP A 142 -0.93 8.89 8.78
C ASP A 142 -1.83 10.14 8.87
N TRP A 143 -2.88 10.21 8.03
CA TRP A 143 -3.87 11.29 8.07
C TRP A 143 -4.53 11.40 9.44
N LYS A 144 -4.99 10.26 10.00
CA LYS A 144 -5.58 10.20 11.35
C LYS A 144 -4.58 10.56 12.45
N ALA A 145 -3.35 10.06 12.37
CA ALA A 145 -2.31 10.36 13.35
C ALA A 145 -2.00 11.86 13.42
N ARG A 146 -2.12 12.56 12.30
CA ARG A 146 -2.01 14.02 12.20
C ARG A 146 -3.27 14.77 12.64
N LYS A 147 -4.32 14.07 13.05
CA LYS A 147 -5.63 14.64 13.44
C LYS A 147 -6.25 15.52 12.36
N LEU A 148 -6.04 15.19 11.09
CA LEU A 148 -6.61 15.89 9.95
C LEU A 148 -8.08 15.50 9.73
N PRO A 149 -8.89 16.33 9.03
CA PRO A 149 -10.33 16.11 8.92
C PRO A 149 -10.69 14.77 8.27
N THR A 150 -11.60 14.04 8.92
CA THR A 150 -12.15 12.74 8.46
C THR A 150 -13.67 12.81 8.43
N GLU A 151 -14.28 11.87 7.74
CA GLU A 151 -15.73 11.62 7.75
C GLU A 151 -16.01 10.13 7.73
#